data_b3703b2d19e3ce8d1e1e3bc1da96ef84
#
_entry.id   b3703b2d19e3ce8d1e1e3bc1da96ef84
#
_cell.length_a   1.000
_cell.length_b   1.000
_cell.length_c   1.000
_cell.angle_alpha   90.00
_cell.angle_beta   90.00
_cell.angle_gamma   90.00
#
_symmetry.space_group_name_H-M   'P 1'
#
loop_
_entity.id
_entity.type
_entity.pdbx_description
1 polymer ?
#
loop_
_entity_poly.entity_id
_entity_poly.type
_entity_poly.pdbx_seq_one_letter_code
_entity_poly.pdbx_strand_id
1 'polypeptide(L)'
;MQMPRPTEEDKARFRSLVPDDPRVQVRAMFGNLGAFLGGHMFAALLGSDIGVKLPAAELAALRERGARPFGPTGRGMSGYLTVPEGDDAAELLARAAAHAATLPPKATKR
;
A
#
# COMPACT_ATOMS: atom_id res chain seq x y z
N MET A 1 -10.82 -19.85 2.35
CA MET A 1 -9.64 -19.21 2.93
C MET A 1 -9.97 -17.84 3.45
N GLN A 2 -9.51 -17.51 4.63
CA GLN A 2 -9.82 -16.24 5.24
C GLN A 2 -8.70 -15.25 5.00
N MET A 3 -9.08 -14.00 4.76
CA MET A 3 -8.10 -12.94 4.67
C MET A 3 -7.64 -12.54 6.08
N PRO A 4 -6.38 -12.11 6.20
CA PRO A 4 -5.92 -11.59 7.49
C PRO A 4 -6.79 -10.44 7.94
N ARG A 5 -6.94 -10.31 9.25
CA ARG A 5 -7.73 -9.23 9.82
C ARG A 5 -6.84 -8.31 10.65
N PRO A 6 -6.86 -7.01 10.39
CA PRO A 6 -6.06 -6.08 11.18
C PRO A 6 -6.72 -5.79 12.51
N THR A 7 -5.90 -5.50 13.51
CA THR A 7 -6.39 -4.98 14.77
C THR A 7 -6.66 -3.49 14.61
N GLU A 8 -7.30 -2.90 15.62
CA GLU A 8 -7.50 -1.44 15.60
C GLU A 8 -6.16 -0.71 15.62
N GLU A 9 -5.16 -1.29 16.30
CA GLU A 9 -3.83 -0.72 16.30
C GLU A 9 -3.19 -0.77 14.90
N ASP A 10 -3.38 -1.88 14.20
CA ASP A 10 -2.88 -1.98 12.84
C ASP A 10 -3.48 -0.91 11.94
N LYS A 11 -4.79 -0.70 12.07
CA LYS A 11 -5.47 0.29 11.26
C LYS A 11 -5.01 1.70 11.60
N ALA A 12 -4.85 1.99 12.89
CA ALA A 12 -4.39 3.31 13.31
C ALA A 12 -2.98 3.57 12.81
N ARG A 13 -2.12 2.55 12.87
CA ARG A 13 -0.75 2.68 12.38
C ARG A 13 -0.74 2.96 10.89
N PHE A 14 -1.53 2.21 10.12
CA PHE A 14 -1.60 2.43 8.68
C PHE A 14 -2.04 3.86 8.38
N ARG A 15 -3.11 4.32 9.03
CA ARG A 15 -3.59 5.67 8.79
C ARG A 15 -2.56 6.72 9.14
N SER A 16 -1.77 6.49 10.19
CA SER A 16 -0.74 7.43 10.60
C SER A 16 0.41 7.49 9.61
N LEU A 17 0.64 6.42 8.84
CA LEU A 17 1.71 6.35 7.87
C LEU A 17 1.31 6.91 6.50
N VAL A 18 0.02 6.98 6.22
CA VAL A 18 -0.48 7.51 4.95
C VAL A 18 -0.20 9.01 4.90
N PRO A 19 0.30 9.53 3.75
CA PRO A 19 0.57 10.97 3.67
C PRO A 19 -0.67 11.80 3.95
N ASP A 20 -0.45 12.92 4.62
CA ASP A 20 -1.53 13.87 4.93
C ASP A 20 -1.72 14.79 3.73
N ASP A 21 -2.42 14.29 2.75
CA ASP A 21 -2.63 14.97 1.48
C ASP A 21 -4.12 14.91 1.17
N PRO A 22 -4.77 16.06 0.89
CA PRO A 22 -6.23 16.04 0.64
C PRO A 22 -6.64 15.19 -0.55
N ARG A 23 -5.71 14.85 -1.45
CA ARG A 23 -6.03 13.98 -2.58
C ARG A 23 -6.05 12.51 -2.19
N VAL A 24 -5.53 12.16 -1.03
CA VAL A 24 -5.43 10.78 -0.60
C VAL A 24 -6.70 10.36 0.13
N GLN A 25 -7.22 9.19 -0.21
CA GLN A 25 -8.38 8.62 0.46
C GLN A 25 -8.02 7.25 1.02
N VAL A 26 -8.40 7.00 2.26
CA VAL A 26 -8.26 5.68 2.85
C VAL A 26 -9.64 5.04 2.88
N ARG A 27 -9.74 3.83 2.33
CA ARG A 27 -11.02 3.13 2.23
C ARG A 27 -10.92 1.74 2.84
N ALA A 28 -12.01 1.29 3.43
CA ALA A 28 -12.11 -0.08 3.90
C ALA A 28 -12.31 -1.01 2.70
N MET A 29 -11.59 -2.15 2.73
CA MET A 29 -11.67 -3.15 1.66
C MET A 29 -11.60 -4.53 2.30
N PHE A 30 -12.69 -5.27 2.19
CA PHE A 30 -12.70 -6.67 2.67
C PHE A 30 -12.19 -6.81 4.09
N GLY A 31 -12.54 -5.85 4.96
CA GLY A 31 -12.11 -5.86 6.34
C GLY A 31 -10.72 -5.28 6.57
N ASN A 32 -10.00 -4.90 5.52
CA ASN A 32 -8.69 -4.27 5.60
C ASN A 32 -8.80 -2.85 5.09
N LEU A 33 -7.67 -2.21 4.78
CA LEU A 33 -7.67 -0.82 4.33
C LEU A 33 -6.84 -0.67 3.07
N GLY A 34 -7.22 0.31 2.25
CA GLY A 34 -6.42 0.71 1.10
C GLY A 34 -6.33 2.21 1.04
N ALA A 35 -5.20 2.72 0.56
CA ALA A 35 -4.99 4.15 0.37
C ALA A 35 -4.92 4.46 -1.12
N PHE A 36 -5.67 5.47 -1.55
CA PHE A 36 -5.86 5.78 -2.97
C PHE A 36 -5.52 7.22 -3.26
N LEU A 37 -4.98 7.46 -4.44
CA LEU A 37 -4.76 8.81 -4.96
C LEU A 37 -5.12 8.79 -6.44
N GLY A 38 -6.06 9.64 -6.84
CA GLY A 38 -6.50 9.67 -8.24
C GLY A 38 -7.14 8.37 -8.70
N GLY A 39 -7.73 7.61 -7.78
CA GLY A 39 -8.33 6.33 -8.10
C GLY A 39 -7.36 5.17 -8.11
N HIS A 40 -6.05 5.44 -7.93
CA HIS A 40 -5.03 4.41 -7.90
C HIS A 40 -4.70 4.04 -6.46
N MET A 41 -4.80 2.75 -6.14
CA MET A 41 -4.39 2.30 -4.82
C MET A 41 -2.87 2.24 -4.79
N PHE A 42 -2.25 2.98 -3.88
CA PHE A 42 -0.79 3.01 -3.80
C PHE A 42 -0.24 2.30 -2.58
N ALA A 43 -1.10 1.99 -1.61
CA ALA A 43 -0.70 1.26 -0.43
C ALA A 43 -1.91 0.54 0.13
N ALA A 44 -1.67 -0.53 0.88
CA ALA A 44 -2.76 -1.30 1.45
C ALA A 44 -2.31 -1.98 2.73
N LEU A 45 -3.27 -2.27 3.58
CA LEU A 45 -3.06 -3.00 4.82
C LEU A 45 -3.77 -4.34 4.70
N LEU A 46 -3.04 -5.44 4.93
CA LEU A 46 -3.62 -6.78 5.03
C LEU A 46 -3.15 -7.36 6.35
N GLY A 47 -4.06 -7.48 7.31
CA GLY A 47 -3.67 -7.87 8.65
C GLY A 47 -2.71 -6.83 9.22
N SER A 48 -1.49 -7.23 9.54
CA SER A 48 -0.46 -6.32 10.03
C SER A 48 0.55 -5.95 8.95
N ASP A 49 0.43 -6.52 7.74
CA ASP A 49 1.36 -6.25 6.66
C ASP A 49 0.92 -5.03 5.87
N ILE A 50 1.88 -4.18 5.53
CA ILE A 50 1.63 -3.00 4.71
C ILE A 50 2.34 -3.20 3.38
N GLY A 51 1.59 -3.04 2.28
CA GLY A 51 2.15 -3.14 0.96
C GLY A 51 2.17 -1.79 0.27
N VAL A 52 3.14 -1.59 -0.62
CA VAL A 52 3.26 -0.37 -1.39
C VAL A 52 3.42 -0.70 -2.86
N LYS A 53 2.86 0.15 -3.70
CA LYS A 53 2.99 0.03 -5.15
C LYS A 53 3.99 1.07 -5.63
N LEU A 54 5.06 0.60 -6.24
CA LEU A 54 6.16 1.47 -6.65
C LEU A 54 6.58 1.13 -8.08
N PRO A 55 7.35 2.03 -8.73
CA PRO A 55 7.93 1.70 -10.03
C PRO A 55 8.84 0.49 -9.94
N ALA A 56 9.03 -0.18 -11.07
CA ALA A 56 9.74 -1.46 -11.10
C ALA A 56 11.15 -1.36 -10.50
N ALA A 57 11.87 -0.28 -10.75
CA ALA A 57 13.22 -0.13 -10.24
C ALA A 57 13.23 -0.06 -8.71
N GLU A 58 12.26 0.62 -8.13
CA GLU A 58 12.17 0.72 -6.68
C GLU A 58 11.72 -0.57 -6.06
N LEU A 59 10.84 -1.31 -6.75
CA LEU A 59 10.46 -2.64 -6.27
C LEU A 59 11.64 -3.58 -6.27
N ALA A 60 12.48 -3.51 -7.30
CA ALA A 60 13.67 -4.35 -7.35
C ALA A 60 14.59 -4.05 -6.17
N ALA A 61 14.76 -2.78 -5.82
CA ALA A 61 15.59 -2.40 -4.68
C ALA A 61 15.01 -2.95 -3.38
N LEU A 62 13.70 -2.92 -3.23
CA LEU A 62 13.06 -3.46 -2.04
C LEU A 62 13.24 -4.98 -1.96
N ARG A 63 13.16 -5.67 -3.09
CA ARG A 63 13.38 -7.12 -3.09
C ARG A 63 14.78 -7.47 -2.61
N GLU A 64 15.76 -6.68 -3.01
CA GLU A 64 17.12 -6.92 -2.56
C GLU A 64 17.28 -6.72 -1.06
N ARG A 65 16.37 -5.96 -0.45
CA ARG A 65 16.37 -5.75 0.99
C ARG A 65 15.46 -6.74 1.72
N GLY A 66 14.97 -7.74 1.01
CA GLY A 66 14.20 -8.81 1.62
C GLY A 66 12.70 -8.62 1.62
N ALA A 67 12.20 -7.67 0.82
CA ALA A 67 10.76 -7.46 0.77
C ALA A 67 10.05 -8.70 0.23
N ARG A 68 8.93 -9.02 0.86
CA ARG A 68 8.13 -10.19 0.49
C ARG A 68 6.98 -9.79 -0.41
N PRO A 69 6.45 -10.75 -1.20
CA PRO A 69 5.23 -10.46 -1.96
C PRO A 69 4.11 -10.01 -1.04
N PHE A 70 3.26 -9.15 -1.55
CA PHE A 70 2.14 -8.61 -0.78
C PHE A 70 0.84 -9.03 -1.44
N GLY A 71 -0.05 -9.65 -0.69
CA GLY A 71 -1.34 -10.07 -1.18
C GLY A 71 -1.97 -11.08 -0.25
N PRO A 72 -3.29 -11.30 -0.40
CA PRO A 72 -4.01 -12.12 0.57
C PRO A 72 -3.68 -13.61 0.52
N THR A 73 -3.17 -14.09 -0.60
CA THR A 73 -2.89 -15.52 -0.75
C THR A 73 -1.41 -15.84 -0.77
N GLY A 74 -0.55 -14.87 -0.51
CA GLY A 74 0.89 -15.09 -0.59
C GLY A 74 1.45 -15.06 -1.99
N ARG A 75 0.59 -14.96 -2.99
CA ARG A 75 1.04 -14.91 -4.38
C ARG A 75 1.60 -13.56 -4.78
N GLY A 76 1.22 -12.54 -4.06
CA GLY A 76 1.62 -11.20 -4.39
C GLY A 76 0.71 -10.56 -5.43
N MET A 77 0.49 -9.28 -5.28
CA MET A 77 -0.24 -8.47 -6.24
C MET A 77 0.77 -7.78 -7.12
N SER A 78 0.47 -7.73 -8.43
CA SER A 78 1.39 -7.13 -9.38
C SER A 78 1.67 -5.67 -9.02
N GLY A 79 2.95 -5.33 -8.95
CA GLY A 79 3.36 -3.97 -8.65
C GLY A 79 3.48 -3.65 -7.17
N TYR A 80 3.17 -4.60 -6.29
CA TYR A 80 3.21 -4.37 -4.83
C TYR A 80 4.23 -5.25 -4.16
N LEU A 81 4.83 -4.72 -3.09
CA LEU A 81 5.65 -5.51 -2.17
C LEU A 81 5.34 -5.09 -0.75
N THR A 82 5.55 -6.02 0.18
CA THR A 82 5.40 -5.73 1.60
C THR A 82 6.56 -4.85 2.05
N VAL A 83 6.26 -3.84 2.86
CA VAL A 83 7.30 -2.97 3.43
C VAL A 83 8.20 -3.84 4.31
N PRO A 84 9.53 -3.85 4.06
CA PRO A 84 10.43 -4.67 4.88
C PRO A 84 10.52 -4.12 6.29
N GLU A 85 10.76 -5.03 7.25
CA GLU A 85 11.01 -4.62 8.61
C GLU A 85 12.26 -3.76 8.68
N GLY A 86 12.18 -2.69 9.46
CA GLY A 86 13.32 -1.79 9.62
C GLY A 86 13.36 -0.66 8.60
N ASP A 87 12.55 -0.74 7.56
CA ASP A 87 12.47 0.34 6.60
C ASP A 87 11.52 1.42 7.09
N ASP A 88 11.72 2.63 6.59
CA ASP A 88 10.85 3.76 6.93
C ASP A 88 9.55 3.62 6.13
N ALA A 89 8.53 3.08 6.77
CA ALA A 89 7.26 2.84 6.10
C ALA A 89 6.61 4.15 5.65
N ALA A 90 6.71 5.21 6.47
CA ALA A 90 6.12 6.48 6.10
C ALA A 90 6.74 7.02 4.82
N GLU A 91 8.06 6.88 4.67
CA GLU A 91 8.71 7.35 3.46
C GLU A 91 8.30 6.52 2.25
N LEU A 92 8.19 5.20 2.42
CA LEU A 92 7.78 4.36 1.31
C LEU A 92 6.35 4.66 0.88
N LEU A 93 5.45 4.92 1.83
CA LEU A 93 4.09 5.30 1.47
C LEU A 93 4.07 6.66 0.77
N ALA A 94 4.91 7.59 1.20
CA ALA A 94 5.00 8.89 0.53
C ALA A 94 5.50 8.73 -0.91
N ARG A 95 6.49 7.88 -1.12
CA ARG A 95 6.99 7.61 -2.47
C ARG A 95 5.92 6.95 -3.34
N ALA A 96 5.17 6.02 -2.75
CA ALA A 96 4.11 5.34 -3.48
C ALA A 96 3.02 6.33 -3.88
N ALA A 97 2.66 7.25 -2.98
CA ALA A 97 1.68 8.27 -3.28
C ALA A 97 2.17 9.20 -4.39
N ALA A 98 3.45 9.59 -4.34
CA ALA A 98 4.03 10.43 -5.38
C ALA A 98 3.99 9.74 -6.73
N HIS A 99 4.29 8.44 -6.75
CA HIS A 99 4.21 7.68 -7.98
C HIS A 99 2.77 7.66 -8.52
N ALA A 100 1.81 7.39 -7.64
CA ALA A 100 0.40 7.38 -8.05
C ALA A 100 -0.03 8.74 -8.62
N ALA A 101 0.52 9.82 -8.06
CA ALA A 101 0.19 11.16 -8.53
C ALA A 101 0.68 11.44 -9.94
N THR A 102 1.69 10.68 -10.42
CA THR A 102 2.18 10.85 -11.78
C THR A 102 1.33 10.11 -12.81
N LEU A 103 0.44 9.24 -12.35
CA LEU A 103 -0.40 8.46 -13.26
C LEU A 103 -1.66 9.24 -13.58
N PRO A 104 -2.22 9.06 -14.80
CA PRO A 104 -3.48 9.71 -15.10
C PRO A 104 -4.56 9.24 -14.12
N PRO A 105 -5.44 10.13 -13.67
CA PRO A 105 -6.51 9.69 -12.78
C PRO A 105 -7.36 8.63 -13.47
N LYS A 106 -7.82 7.67 -12.69
CA LYS A 106 -8.68 6.64 -13.23
C LYS A 106 -10.04 7.23 -13.56
N ALA A 107 -10.56 6.83 -14.71
CA ALA A 107 -11.89 7.28 -15.10
C ALA A 107 -12.91 6.72 -14.13
N THR A 108 -13.87 7.55 -13.75
CA THR A 108 -14.96 7.15 -12.89
C THR A 108 -16.02 6.45 -13.74
N LYS A 109 -16.40 5.25 -13.32
CA LYS A 109 -17.49 4.56 -14.00
C LYS A 109 -18.82 5.06 -13.49
N ARG A 110 -19.74 5.17 -14.39
CA ARG A 110 -21.10 5.59 -14.06
C ARG A 110 -22.05 4.45 -14.16
#